data_cdf846ab616234711761bba4e4c37006
#
_entry.id   cdf846ab616234711761bba4e4c37006
#
_cell.length_a   1.000
_cell.length_b   1.000
_cell.length_c   1.000
_cell.angle_alpha   90.00
_cell.angle_beta   90.00
_cell.angle_gamma   90.00
#
_symmetry.space_group_name_H-M   'P 1'
#
loop_
_entity.id
_entity.type
_entity.pdbx_description
1 polymer ?
#
loop_
_entity_poly.entity_id
_entity_poly.type
_entity_poly.pdbx_seq_one_letter_code
_entity_poly.pdbx_strand_id
1 'polypeptide(L)'
;EFQRRVVHPYENGKISEIYRIKAVKETIDYLINRGAIITLLSHITAVGSFEPLLDQIQEILGTKNFSLFENIRKYQGEEINDEEFAKELAKSFDIYVNDAFSVSHRNHASLVAITKFLPPYAGFLLIKEIGNLKNVLELSKEGKTLIIGGAKIDTKFPVIKNFLDKAESILIGGAVANVFLKVSGVDIKKSLID
;
A
#
# COMPACT_ATOMS: atom_id res chain seq x y z
N GLU A 1 0.98 -3.67 -0.76
CA GLU A 1 -0.37 -3.77 -0.16
C GLU A 1 -0.52 -4.91 0.83
N PHE A 2 0.36 -5.85 0.82
CA PHE A 2 0.58 -6.78 1.91
C PHE A 2 0.70 -6.05 3.27
N GLN A 3 0.94 -4.73 3.26
CA GLN A 3 1.42 -3.97 4.39
C GLN A 3 0.40 -3.22 5.23
N ARG A 4 -0.80 -2.93 4.74
CA ARG A 4 -1.72 -2.09 5.53
C ARG A 4 -2.87 -2.86 6.13
N ARG A 5 -2.67 -3.68 7.12
CA ARG A 5 -3.67 -4.51 7.80
C ARG A 5 -3.89 -5.92 7.22
N VAL A 6 -2.85 -6.64 6.91
CA VAL A 6 -2.91 -8.11 6.98
C VAL A 6 -3.26 -8.56 8.42
N VAL A 7 -3.49 -7.60 9.29
CA VAL A 7 -3.39 -7.77 10.74
C VAL A 7 -4.70 -7.64 11.48
N HIS A 8 -5.74 -7.05 10.89
CA HIS A 8 -7.04 -7.09 11.52
C HIS A 8 -7.92 -8.27 11.11
N PRO A 9 -7.54 -9.07 10.17
CA PRO A 9 -8.22 -10.32 9.91
C PRO A 9 -7.43 -11.56 10.33
N TYR A 10 -6.59 -11.45 11.35
CA TYR A 10 -6.07 -12.61 12.03
C TYR A 10 -6.94 -12.89 13.25
N GLU A 11 -8.10 -13.42 13.00
CA GLU A 11 -8.98 -13.97 14.02
C GLU A 11 -8.78 -15.48 14.06
N ASN A 12 -8.47 -16.02 15.23
CA ASN A 12 -8.34 -17.48 15.47
C ASN A 12 -7.33 -18.20 14.56
N GLY A 13 -6.20 -17.57 14.25
CA GLY A 13 -5.16 -18.23 13.46
C GLY A 13 -5.37 -18.20 11.94
N LYS A 14 -6.36 -17.47 11.43
CA LYS A 14 -6.69 -17.42 10.00
C LYS A 14 -6.56 -16.03 9.40
N ILE A 15 -6.08 -15.99 8.14
CA ILE A 15 -6.08 -14.77 7.32
C ILE A 15 -7.50 -14.57 6.78
N SER A 16 -8.18 -13.48 7.13
CA SER A 16 -9.53 -13.20 6.67
C SER A 16 -9.59 -12.32 5.40
N GLU A 17 -8.65 -11.40 5.20
CA GLU A 17 -8.58 -10.56 3.99
C GLU A 17 -7.59 -11.11 2.97
N ILE A 18 -8.01 -12.10 2.21
CA ILE A 18 -7.15 -12.79 1.23
C ILE A 18 -6.90 -11.97 -0.04
N TYR A 19 -7.73 -10.94 -0.32
CA TYR A 19 -7.68 -10.21 -1.60
C TYR A 19 -6.33 -9.50 -1.82
N ARG A 20 -5.67 -9.03 -0.76
CA ARG A 20 -4.37 -8.36 -0.85
C ARG A 20 -3.25 -9.28 -1.27
N ILE A 21 -3.31 -10.52 -0.76
CA ILE A 21 -2.37 -11.56 -1.14
C ILE A 21 -2.62 -11.99 -2.59
N LYS A 22 -3.89 -12.16 -2.96
CA LYS A 22 -4.27 -12.47 -4.34
C LYS A 22 -3.89 -11.39 -5.34
N ALA A 23 -3.89 -10.11 -4.93
CA ALA A 23 -3.59 -9.00 -5.82
C ALA A 23 -2.16 -9.03 -6.38
N VAL A 24 -1.19 -9.60 -5.67
CA VAL A 24 0.21 -9.72 -6.13
C VAL A 24 0.49 -11.04 -6.86
N LYS A 25 -0.51 -11.93 -6.94
CA LYS A 25 -0.33 -13.26 -7.54
C LYS A 25 0.14 -13.21 -8.99
N GLU A 26 -0.40 -12.29 -9.79
CA GLU A 26 -0.03 -12.16 -11.20
C GLU A 26 1.48 -11.87 -11.37
N THR A 27 2.04 -10.99 -10.55
CA THR A 27 3.48 -10.69 -10.54
C THR A 27 4.28 -11.92 -10.13
N ILE A 28 3.85 -12.64 -9.10
CA ILE A 28 4.52 -13.84 -8.60
C ILE A 28 4.52 -14.94 -9.68
N ASP A 29 3.36 -15.23 -10.27
CA ASP A 29 3.23 -16.25 -11.33
C ASP A 29 4.11 -15.90 -12.55
N TYR A 30 4.12 -14.63 -12.95
CA TYR A 30 4.96 -14.14 -14.04
C TYR A 30 6.45 -14.41 -13.80
N LEU A 31 6.93 -14.11 -12.59
CA LEU A 31 8.34 -14.30 -12.23
C LEU A 31 8.70 -15.79 -12.12
N ILE A 32 7.84 -16.60 -11.48
CA ILE A 32 8.04 -18.06 -11.38
C ILE A 32 8.14 -18.69 -12.77
N ASN A 33 7.23 -18.33 -13.68
CA ASN A 33 7.21 -18.88 -15.05
C ASN A 33 8.47 -18.50 -15.87
N ARG A 34 9.26 -17.54 -15.38
CA ARG A 34 10.57 -17.17 -15.95
C ARG A 34 11.77 -17.72 -15.18
N GLY A 35 11.52 -18.63 -14.24
CA GLY A 35 12.55 -19.30 -13.47
C GLY A 35 13.15 -18.45 -12.34
N ALA A 36 12.50 -17.36 -11.93
CA ALA A 36 12.97 -16.55 -10.81
C ALA A 36 12.81 -17.28 -9.47
N ILE A 37 13.80 -17.15 -8.61
CA ILE A 37 13.71 -17.53 -7.19
C ILE A 37 13.18 -16.31 -6.44
N ILE A 38 12.02 -16.46 -5.79
CA ILE A 38 11.29 -15.35 -5.19
C ILE A 38 11.42 -15.38 -3.68
N THR A 39 11.75 -14.22 -3.11
CA THR A 39 11.59 -13.95 -1.68
C THR A 39 10.57 -12.82 -1.52
N LEU A 40 9.45 -13.12 -0.86
CA LEU A 40 8.43 -12.12 -0.54
C LEU A 40 8.83 -11.39 0.74
N LEU A 41 8.93 -10.07 0.65
CA LEU A 41 9.28 -9.19 1.75
C LEU A 41 8.06 -8.35 2.15
N SER A 42 7.74 -8.34 3.44
CA SER A 42 6.60 -7.59 3.98
C SER A 42 6.77 -7.31 5.47
N HIS A 43 5.78 -6.61 6.05
CA HIS A 43 5.69 -6.46 7.49
C HIS A 43 4.30 -6.85 8.01
N ILE A 44 4.28 -7.28 9.26
CA ILE A 44 3.07 -7.63 9.99
C ILE A 44 3.20 -7.13 11.43
N THR A 45 2.14 -6.53 11.98
CA THR A 45 2.12 -5.97 13.33
C THR A 45 1.41 -6.85 14.37
N ALA A 46 0.52 -7.75 13.94
CA ALA A 46 -0.24 -8.61 14.86
C ALA A 46 0.53 -9.81 15.37
N VAL A 47 1.43 -10.33 14.56
CA VAL A 47 2.29 -11.46 14.94
C VAL A 47 3.74 -11.11 14.64
N GLY A 48 4.65 -11.58 15.47
CA GLY A 48 6.08 -11.25 15.31
C GLY A 48 6.74 -11.88 14.09
N SER A 49 6.14 -12.89 13.46
CA SER A 49 6.69 -13.65 12.34
C SER A 49 5.62 -14.04 11.34
N PHE A 50 6.02 -14.27 10.08
CA PHE A 50 5.15 -14.83 9.03
C PHE A 50 5.06 -16.36 9.07
N GLU A 51 5.91 -17.01 9.83
CA GLU A 51 6.00 -18.48 9.88
C GLU A 51 4.64 -19.17 10.10
N PRO A 52 3.80 -18.74 11.07
CA PRO A 52 2.48 -19.35 11.28
C PRO A 52 1.49 -19.12 10.13
N LEU A 53 1.81 -18.22 9.21
CA LEU A 53 0.95 -17.85 8.08
C LEU A 53 1.40 -18.44 6.76
N LEU A 54 2.57 -19.10 6.70
CA LEU A 54 3.18 -19.55 5.47
C LEU A 54 2.25 -20.49 4.67
N ASP A 55 1.68 -21.49 5.30
CA ASP A 55 0.79 -22.46 4.63
C ASP A 55 -0.45 -21.77 4.04
N GLN A 56 -1.04 -20.83 4.79
CA GLN A 56 -2.20 -20.07 4.32
C GLN A 56 -1.85 -19.18 3.13
N ILE A 57 -0.68 -18.53 3.17
CA ILE A 57 -0.19 -17.69 2.06
C ILE A 57 0.05 -18.55 0.82
N GLN A 58 0.66 -19.73 0.97
CA GLN A 58 0.89 -20.69 -0.11
C GLN A 58 -0.42 -21.16 -0.73
N GLU A 59 -1.42 -21.48 0.09
CA GLU A 59 -2.76 -21.88 -0.37
C GLU A 59 -3.44 -20.74 -1.15
N ILE A 60 -3.41 -19.51 -0.63
CA ILE A 60 -4.02 -18.34 -1.28
C ILE A 60 -3.35 -18.02 -2.61
N LEU A 61 -2.03 -18.11 -2.68
CA LEU A 61 -1.25 -17.87 -3.91
C LEU A 61 -1.31 -19.06 -4.88
N GLY A 62 -1.64 -20.26 -4.39
CA GLY A 62 -1.68 -21.49 -5.19
C GLY A 62 -0.29 -21.95 -5.63
N THR A 63 0.75 -21.57 -4.91
CA THR A 63 2.15 -21.96 -5.19
C THR A 63 2.98 -22.02 -3.92
N LYS A 64 4.01 -22.86 -3.92
CA LYS A 64 5.02 -22.96 -2.87
C LYS A 64 6.40 -22.46 -3.33
N ASN A 65 6.51 -21.99 -4.57
CA ASN A 65 7.78 -21.59 -5.19
C ASN A 65 8.21 -20.17 -4.79
N PHE A 66 8.17 -19.87 -3.50
CA PHE A 66 8.71 -18.64 -2.92
C PHE A 66 9.13 -18.88 -1.48
N SER A 67 10.00 -18.03 -0.98
CA SER A 67 10.31 -17.90 0.44
C SER A 67 9.69 -16.62 1.01
N LEU A 68 9.50 -16.58 2.32
CA LEU A 68 9.13 -15.37 3.06
C LEU A 68 10.36 -14.82 3.75
N PHE A 69 10.64 -13.54 3.53
CA PHE A 69 11.57 -12.82 4.39
C PHE A 69 10.96 -12.63 5.77
N GLU A 70 11.78 -12.58 6.79
CA GLU A 70 11.28 -12.27 8.13
C GLU A 70 10.60 -10.89 8.14
N ASN A 71 9.71 -10.66 9.13
CA ASN A 71 9.04 -9.37 9.29
C ASN A 71 10.05 -8.22 9.28
N ILE A 72 10.06 -7.43 8.19
CA ILE A 72 11.05 -6.38 7.97
C ILE A 72 11.04 -5.30 9.06
N ARG A 73 9.90 -5.14 9.77
CA ARG A 73 9.78 -4.20 10.89
C ARG A 73 10.52 -4.61 12.16
N LYS A 74 11.10 -5.80 12.21
CA LYS A 74 12.02 -6.19 13.27
C LYS A 74 13.36 -5.47 13.17
N TYR A 75 13.71 -4.93 12.02
CA TYR A 75 14.98 -4.28 11.76
C TYR A 75 14.83 -2.75 11.91
N GLN A 76 15.61 -2.17 12.83
CA GLN A 76 15.53 -0.73 13.11
C GLN A 76 15.84 0.15 11.88
N GLY A 77 16.72 -0.33 11.00
CA GLY A 77 17.09 0.39 9.77
C GLY A 77 15.94 0.53 8.75
N GLU A 78 14.88 -0.27 8.84
CA GLU A 78 13.78 -0.24 7.87
C GLU A 78 13.06 1.11 7.85
N GLU A 79 12.53 1.55 8.98
CA GLU A 79 11.67 2.74 9.04
C GLU A 79 12.42 4.06 8.94
N ILE A 80 13.72 4.07 9.24
CA ILE A 80 14.59 5.26 9.12
C ILE A 80 15.27 5.36 7.75
N ASN A 81 14.97 4.43 6.83
CA ASN A 81 15.56 4.37 5.49
C ASN A 81 17.09 4.25 5.53
N ASP A 82 17.62 3.39 6.39
CA ASP A 82 19.05 3.21 6.58
C ASP A 82 19.70 2.55 5.35
N GLU A 83 20.75 3.19 4.81
CA GLU A 83 21.42 2.73 3.60
C GLU A 83 22.31 1.49 3.85
N GLU A 84 22.97 1.38 4.98
CA GLU A 84 23.78 0.22 5.27
C GLU A 84 22.93 -1.03 5.49
N PHE A 85 21.77 -0.87 6.15
CA PHE A 85 20.79 -1.94 6.23
C PHE A 85 20.27 -2.35 4.85
N ALA A 86 19.91 -1.40 3.98
CA ALA A 86 19.46 -1.68 2.62
C ALA A 86 20.53 -2.37 1.78
N LYS A 87 21.79 -1.97 1.90
CA LYS A 87 22.93 -2.57 1.23
C LYS A 87 23.16 -4.01 1.68
N GLU A 88 23.05 -4.27 2.99
CA GLU A 88 23.18 -5.62 3.52
C GLU A 88 22.03 -6.52 3.04
N LEU A 89 20.80 -6.01 3.08
CA LEU A 89 19.62 -6.70 2.55
C LEU A 89 19.78 -7.05 1.06
N ALA A 90 20.32 -6.13 0.27
CA ALA A 90 20.50 -6.30 -1.17
C ALA A 90 21.47 -7.40 -1.57
N LYS A 91 22.45 -7.77 -0.72
CA LYS A 91 23.48 -8.78 -1.06
C LYS A 91 22.95 -10.15 -1.44
N SER A 92 21.75 -10.47 -1.01
CA SER A 92 21.11 -11.77 -1.25
C SER A 92 20.22 -11.82 -2.49
N PHE A 93 20.13 -10.73 -3.26
CA PHE A 93 19.20 -10.60 -4.36
C PHE A 93 19.83 -9.95 -5.59
N ASP A 94 19.31 -10.29 -6.78
CA ASP A 94 19.77 -9.74 -8.06
C ASP A 94 18.92 -8.54 -8.52
N ILE A 95 17.63 -8.55 -8.18
CA ILE A 95 16.66 -7.52 -8.57
C ILE A 95 15.67 -7.21 -7.43
N TYR A 96 15.09 -6.04 -7.49
CA TYR A 96 14.03 -5.62 -6.59
C TYR A 96 12.73 -5.36 -7.37
N VAL A 97 11.63 -5.92 -6.92
CA VAL A 97 10.30 -5.68 -7.50
C VAL A 97 9.38 -5.05 -6.45
N ASN A 98 8.95 -3.81 -6.69
CA ASN A 98 7.94 -3.16 -5.87
C ASN A 98 6.54 -3.46 -6.40
N ASP A 99 5.73 -4.16 -5.63
CA ASP A 99 4.33 -4.44 -5.92
C ASP A 99 3.39 -4.01 -4.77
N ALA A 100 3.84 -3.04 -3.97
CA ALA A 100 3.20 -2.56 -2.75
C ALA A 100 2.81 -1.07 -2.86
N PHE A 101 1.89 -0.72 -3.79
CA PHE A 101 1.47 0.66 -4.06
C PHE A 101 1.09 1.44 -2.79
N SER A 102 0.30 0.84 -1.90
CA SER A 102 -0.23 1.51 -0.70
C SER A 102 0.83 2.04 0.28
N VAL A 103 2.06 1.56 0.20
CA VAL A 103 3.18 1.97 1.04
C VAL A 103 4.30 2.66 0.28
N SER A 104 4.20 2.75 -1.05
CA SER A 104 5.22 3.36 -1.90
C SER A 104 5.47 4.85 -1.61
N HIS A 105 4.58 5.49 -0.84
CA HIS A 105 4.75 6.86 -0.35
C HIS A 105 5.68 6.96 0.87
N ARG A 106 6.13 5.85 1.45
CA ARG A 106 6.96 5.83 2.65
C ARG A 106 8.43 5.88 2.31
N ASN A 107 9.19 6.60 3.11
CA ASN A 107 10.64 6.65 3.02
C ASN A 107 11.25 5.56 3.92
N HIS A 108 11.20 4.30 3.45
CA HIS A 108 11.72 3.13 4.16
C HIS A 108 12.83 2.45 3.36
N ALA A 109 13.74 1.74 4.05
CA ALA A 109 14.89 1.10 3.43
C ALA A 109 14.50 0.11 2.34
N SER A 110 13.49 -0.73 2.58
CA SER A 110 12.98 -1.70 1.62
C SER A 110 12.20 -1.10 0.43
N LEU A 111 11.95 0.21 0.43
CA LEU A 111 11.24 0.92 -0.64
C LEU A 111 12.12 1.93 -1.38
N VAL A 112 12.98 2.64 -0.64
CA VAL A 112 13.80 3.74 -1.19
C VAL A 112 15.27 3.37 -1.23
N ALA A 113 15.93 3.15 -0.10
CA ALA A 113 17.38 2.90 -0.08
C ALA A 113 17.76 1.64 -0.87
N ILE A 114 16.94 0.59 -0.88
CA ILE A 114 17.18 -0.65 -1.63
C ILE A 114 17.38 -0.41 -3.13
N THR A 115 16.72 0.59 -3.70
CA THR A 115 16.82 0.91 -5.15
C THR A 115 18.18 1.47 -5.56
N LYS A 116 19.04 1.83 -4.60
CA LYS A 116 20.42 2.24 -4.85
C LYS A 116 21.33 1.04 -5.10
N PHE A 117 20.93 -0.15 -4.64
CA PHE A 117 21.76 -1.34 -4.63
C PHE A 117 21.24 -2.45 -5.55
N LEU A 118 19.97 -2.43 -5.91
CA LEU A 118 19.35 -3.39 -6.81
C LEU A 118 18.61 -2.69 -7.95
N PRO A 119 18.65 -3.24 -9.18
CA PRO A 119 17.80 -2.77 -10.27
C PRO A 119 16.31 -2.83 -9.87
N PRO A 120 15.60 -1.69 -9.80
CA PRO A 120 14.21 -1.67 -9.35
C PRO A 120 13.24 -1.86 -10.51
N TYR A 121 12.21 -2.66 -10.30
CA TYR A 121 11.12 -2.88 -11.24
C TYR A 121 9.77 -2.69 -10.54
N ALA A 122 8.75 -2.32 -11.31
CA ALA A 122 7.37 -2.27 -10.85
C ALA A 122 6.69 -3.62 -11.10
N GLY A 123 6.00 -4.16 -10.08
CA GLY A 123 5.11 -5.28 -10.25
C GLY A 123 3.79 -4.88 -10.92
N PHE A 124 3.01 -5.87 -11.39
CA PHE A 124 1.78 -5.61 -12.16
C PHE A 124 0.71 -4.87 -11.35
N LEU A 125 0.59 -5.13 -10.03
CA LEU A 125 -0.33 -4.38 -9.19
C LEU A 125 0.07 -2.90 -9.12
N LEU A 126 1.35 -2.60 -8.91
CA LEU A 126 1.85 -1.22 -8.88
C LEU A 126 1.59 -0.50 -10.20
N ILE A 127 1.87 -1.15 -11.35
CA ILE A 127 1.61 -0.60 -12.67
C ILE A 127 0.12 -0.30 -12.86
N LYS A 128 -0.75 -1.23 -12.47
CA LYS A 128 -2.20 -1.09 -12.58
C LYS A 128 -2.74 0.06 -11.72
N GLU A 129 -2.27 0.18 -10.48
CA GLU A 129 -2.68 1.25 -9.57
C GLU A 129 -2.27 2.63 -10.09
N ILE A 130 -1.01 2.78 -10.53
CA ILE A 130 -0.51 4.03 -11.13
C ILE A 130 -1.28 4.35 -12.42
N GLY A 131 -1.48 3.36 -13.30
CA GLY A 131 -2.23 3.52 -14.54
C GLY A 131 -3.65 3.99 -14.31
N ASN A 132 -4.37 3.39 -13.37
CA ASN A 132 -5.74 3.78 -13.03
C ASN A 132 -5.80 5.21 -12.49
N LEU A 133 -4.88 5.60 -11.61
CA LEU A 133 -4.83 6.96 -11.08
C LEU A 133 -4.49 7.98 -12.17
N LYS A 134 -3.53 7.66 -13.04
CA LYS A 134 -3.18 8.50 -14.19
C LYS A 134 -4.39 8.71 -15.10
N ASN A 135 -5.08 7.63 -15.47
CA ASN A 135 -6.28 7.70 -16.29
C ASN A 135 -7.34 8.62 -15.67
N VAL A 136 -7.60 8.50 -14.35
CA VAL A 136 -8.56 9.38 -13.65
C VAL A 136 -8.14 10.86 -13.72
N LEU A 137 -6.85 11.15 -13.60
CA LEU A 137 -6.34 12.53 -13.69
C LEU A 137 -6.46 13.10 -15.11
N GLU A 138 -6.31 12.26 -16.15
CA GLU A 138 -6.36 12.64 -17.56
C GLU A 138 -7.78 12.70 -18.14
N LEU A 139 -8.79 12.09 -17.48
CA LEU A 139 -10.19 12.22 -17.89
C LEU A 139 -10.64 13.68 -17.90
N SER A 140 -11.57 14.03 -18.80
CA SER A 140 -12.20 15.35 -18.82
C SER A 140 -12.83 15.69 -17.47
N LYS A 141 -13.03 16.99 -17.22
CA LYS A 141 -13.69 17.47 -16.01
C LYS A 141 -15.16 17.06 -15.98
N GLU A 142 -15.80 17.10 -17.14
CA GLU A 142 -17.22 16.80 -17.34
C GLU A 142 -17.53 15.33 -16.96
N GLY A 143 -18.53 15.13 -16.15
CA GLY A 143 -18.95 13.83 -15.64
C GLY A 143 -18.07 13.25 -14.53
N LYS A 144 -16.94 13.89 -14.20
CA LYS A 144 -16.05 13.45 -13.12
C LYS A 144 -16.54 13.93 -11.77
N THR A 145 -16.97 13.02 -10.92
CA THR A 145 -17.36 13.29 -9.54
C THR A 145 -16.34 12.72 -8.58
N LEU A 146 -15.77 13.57 -7.71
CA LEU A 146 -14.90 13.15 -6.63
C LEU A 146 -15.71 12.99 -5.35
N ILE A 147 -15.63 11.83 -4.71
CA ILE A 147 -16.27 11.57 -3.41
C ILE A 147 -15.17 11.43 -2.37
N ILE A 148 -15.18 12.29 -1.36
CA ILE A 148 -14.19 12.30 -0.27
C ILE A 148 -14.90 12.24 1.07
N GLY A 149 -14.42 11.33 1.94
CA GLY A 149 -14.86 11.20 3.31
C GLY A 149 -13.71 10.87 4.25
N GLY A 150 -14.00 10.81 5.53
CA GLY A 150 -13.04 10.46 6.57
C GLY A 150 -13.04 11.44 7.74
N ALA A 151 -12.08 11.29 8.66
CA ALA A 151 -11.99 12.09 9.87
C ALA A 151 -10.96 13.23 9.74
N LYS A 152 -9.79 12.97 9.18
CA LYS A 152 -8.66 13.92 9.15
C LYS A 152 -8.68 14.81 7.92
N ILE A 153 -8.88 16.11 8.14
CA ILE A 153 -8.90 17.12 7.07
C ILE A 153 -7.51 17.29 6.44
N ASP A 154 -6.44 17.31 7.23
CA ASP A 154 -5.07 17.55 6.74
C ASP A 154 -4.64 16.60 5.63
N THR A 155 -5.10 15.35 5.69
CA THR A 155 -4.78 14.34 4.66
C THR A 155 -5.69 14.40 3.43
N LYS A 156 -6.85 15.06 3.52
CA LYS A 156 -7.87 15.13 2.46
C LYS A 156 -7.87 16.46 1.72
N PHE A 157 -7.57 17.54 2.43
CA PHE A 157 -7.57 18.89 1.85
C PHE A 157 -6.65 19.05 0.63
N PRO A 158 -5.40 18.53 0.63
CA PRO A 158 -4.55 18.59 -0.57
C PRO A 158 -5.17 17.87 -1.79
N VAL A 159 -5.86 16.75 -1.57
CA VAL A 159 -6.56 16.02 -2.64
C VAL A 159 -7.73 16.85 -3.17
N ILE A 160 -8.57 17.40 -2.27
CA ILE A 160 -9.69 18.26 -2.64
C ILE A 160 -9.17 19.44 -3.48
N LYS A 161 -8.14 20.13 -2.99
CA LYS A 161 -7.52 21.27 -3.68
C LYS A 161 -7.02 20.89 -5.08
N ASN A 162 -6.39 19.74 -5.22
CA ASN A 162 -5.87 19.27 -6.52
C ASN A 162 -6.99 18.95 -7.52
N PHE A 163 -8.20 18.66 -7.06
CA PHE A 163 -9.33 18.29 -7.92
C PHE A 163 -10.34 19.42 -8.17
N LEU A 164 -10.17 20.61 -7.58
CA LEU A 164 -11.09 21.74 -7.78
C LEU A 164 -11.31 22.06 -9.25
N ASP A 165 -10.25 22.02 -10.06
CA ASP A 165 -10.32 22.32 -11.49
C ASP A 165 -10.41 21.05 -12.37
N LYS A 166 -10.32 19.86 -11.78
CA LYS A 166 -10.26 18.58 -12.47
C LYS A 166 -11.49 17.71 -12.29
N ALA A 167 -12.44 18.11 -11.46
CA ALA A 167 -13.70 17.42 -11.25
C ALA A 167 -14.87 18.38 -11.49
N GLU A 168 -15.97 17.87 -12.06
CA GLU A 168 -17.20 18.62 -12.23
C GLU A 168 -17.87 18.87 -10.87
N SER A 169 -17.83 17.86 -10.00
CA SER A 169 -18.39 17.95 -8.66
C SER A 169 -17.51 17.26 -7.64
N ILE A 170 -17.52 17.75 -6.40
CA ILE A 170 -16.83 17.17 -5.26
C ILE A 170 -17.85 16.97 -4.15
N LEU A 171 -18.10 15.71 -3.79
CA LEU A 171 -18.99 15.33 -2.72
C LEU A 171 -18.13 15.05 -1.46
N ILE A 172 -18.39 15.80 -0.39
CA ILE A 172 -17.62 15.69 0.84
C ILE A 172 -18.52 15.14 1.93
N GLY A 173 -18.06 14.05 2.59
CA GLY A 173 -18.79 13.37 3.64
C GLY A 173 -17.95 13.15 4.91
N GLY A 174 -18.58 12.55 5.92
CA GLY A 174 -17.94 12.24 7.22
C GLY A 174 -17.50 13.49 7.99
N ALA A 175 -16.55 13.35 8.90
CA ALA A 175 -16.08 14.47 9.74
C ALA A 175 -15.37 15.57 8.91
N VAL A 176 -14.82 15.24 7.75
CA VAL A 176 -14.27 16.23 6.82
C VAL A 176 -15.33 17.24 6.39
N ALA A 177 -16.58 16.79 6.12
CA ALA A 177 -17.66 17.69 5.76
C ALA A 177 -18.00 18.68 6.89
N ASN A 178 -17.88 18.26 8.16
CA ASN A 178 -18.16 19.12 9.30
C ASN A 178 -17.24 20.34 9.36
N VAL A 179 -15.97 20.19 8.92
CA VAL A 179 -15.02 21.32 8.82
C VAL A 179 -15.55 22.38 7.86
N PHE A 180 -15.98 21.95 6.66
CA PHE A 180 -16.53 22.87 5.65
C PHE A 180 -17.84 23.52 6.11
N LEU A 181 -18.74 22.75 6.72
CA LEU A 181 -20.00 23.25 7.27
C LEU A 181 -19.74 24.31 8.36
N LYS A 182 -18.80 24.04 9.28
CA LYS A 182 -18.43 25.01 10.34
C LYS A 182 -17.85 26.30 9.76
N VAL A 183 -16.96 26.21 8.80
CA VAL A 183 -16.39 27.39 8.13
C VAL A 183 -17.47 28.18 7.37
N SER A 184 -18.48 27.48 6.84
CA SER A 184 -19.65 28.13 6.19
C SER A 184 -20.66 28.70 7.19
N GLY A 185 -20.39 28.69 8.50
CA GLY A 185 -21.26 29.26 9.53
C GLY A 185 -22.39 28.33 10.02
N VAL A 186 -22.41 27.07 9.59
CA VAL A 186 -23.40 26.10 10.04
C VAL A 186 -23.04 25.62 11.45
N ASP A 187 -24.01 25.61 12.36
CA ASP A 187 -23.84 25.06 13.69
C ASP A 187 -23.81 23.52 13.66
N ILE A 188 -22.64 22.97 13.78
CA ILE A 188 -22.41 21.52 13.74
C ILE A 188 -22.64 20.79 15.06
N LYS A 189 -23.06 21.51 16.10
CA LYS A 189 -23.36 20.99 17.47
C LYS A 189 -22.18 20.16 18.02
N LYS A 190 -22.45 18.89 18.39
CA LYS A 190 -21.49 17.93 18.93
C LYS A 190 -20.84 17.05 17.84
N SER A 191 -20.97 17.43 16.56
CA SER A 191 -20.38 16.63 15.48
C SER A 191 -18.86 16.63 15.57
N LEU A 192 -18.25 15.49 15.23
CA LEU A 192 -16.81 15.33 15.22
C LEU A 192 -16.19 16.33 14.25
N ILE A 193 -15.16 17.03 14.69
CA ILE A 193 -14.33 17.93 13.88
C ILE A 193 -12.86 17.64 14.19
N ASP A 194 -11.99 17.73 13.18
CA ASP A 194 -10.54 17.59 13.27
C ASP A 194 -9.90 18.97 13.45
#